data_75f7637b3112c76a5e64f58f10b059f1
#
_entry.id   75f7637b3112c76a5e64f58f10b059f1
#
_cell.length_a   1.000
_cell.length_b   1.000
_cell.length_c   1.000
_cell.angle_alpha   90.00
_cell.angle_beta   90.00
_cell.angle_gamma   90.00
#
_symmetry.space_group_name_H-M   'P 1'
#
loop_
_entity.id
_entity.type
_entity.pdbx_description
1 polymer ?
#
loop_
_entity_poly.entity_id
_entity_poly.type
_entity_poly.pdbx_seq_one_letter_code
_entity_poly.pdbx_strand_id
1 'polypeptide(L)'
;VIVFRATHRLPEGHVSVVREVKGSRLILVDQANWRPGRVDYRVPVMDVSRRNDWSTVRVWWAPIRQMGRTTYPVSGFILPVGGDGEIS
;
A
#
# COMPACT_ATOMS: atom_id res chain seq x y z
N VAL A 1 2.72 -7.65 2.85
CA VAL A 1 2.25 -6.48 3.59
C VAL A 1 3.09 -5.28 3.20
N ILE A 2 2.44 -4.21 2.77
CA ILE A 2 3.11 -2.94 2.54
C ILE A 2 2.99 -2.09 3.80
N VAL A 3 4.09 -1.48 4.24
CA VAL A 3 4.16 -0.68 5.46
C VAL A 3 4.36 0.78 5.10
N PHE A 4 3.38 1.61 5.41
CA PHE A 4 3.44 3.04 5.19
C PHE A 4 4.13 3.71 6.37
N ARG A 5 5.02 4.65 6.07
CA ARG A 5 5.70 5.42 7.11
C ARG A 5 4.72 6.39 7.77
N ALA A 6 4.91 6.65 9.07
CA ALA A 6 4.12 7.66 9.76
C ALA A 6 4.35 9.02 9.13
N THR A 7 3.26 9.77 8.94
CA THR A 7 3.30 11.11 8.38
C THR A 7 2.29 11.98 9.10
N HIS A 8 2.20 13.24 8.69
CA HIS A 8 1.21 14.17 9.23
C HIS A 8 -0.22 13.65 9.00
N ARG A 9 -0.46 13.00 7.84
CA ARG A 9 -1.77 12.45 7.51
C ARG A 9 -2.01 11.07 8.10
N LEU A 10 -0.93 10.33 8.39
CA LEU A 10 -0.98 9.00 8.98
C LEU A 10 -0.06 8.98 10.18
N PRO A 11 -0.44 9.63 11.30
CA PRO A 11 0.47 9.81 12.43
C PRO A 11 1.04 8.52 13.02
N GLU A 12 0.30 7.41 12.89
CA GLU A 12 0.74 6.11 13.42
C GLU A 12 1.25 5.19 12.31
N GLY A 13 1.37 5.70 11.09
CA GLY A 13 1.66 4.86 9.96
C GLY A 13 0.46 4.03 9.55
N HIS A 14 0.68 3.06 8.67
CA HIS A 14 -0.39 2.22 8.17
C HIS A 14 0.19 0.94 7.56
N VAL A 15 -0.55 -0.14 7.62
CA VAL A 15 -0.18 -1.38 6.95
C VAL A 15 -1.36 -1.89 6.14
N SER A 16 -1.06 -2.49 4.99
CA SER A 16 -2.07 -3.08 4.12
C SER A 16 -1.58 -4.44 3.63
N VAL A 17 -2.51 -5.35 3.39
CA VAL A 17 -2.18 -6.68 2.90
C VAL A 17 -2.17 -6.67 1.38
N VAL A 18 -1.03 -7.00 0.78
CA VAL A 18 -0.93 -7.09 -0.68
C VAL A 18 -1.66 -8.36 -1.13
N ARG A 19 -2.66 -8.18 -1.98
CA ARG A 19 -3.47 -9.28 -2.49
C ARG A 19 -3.04 -9.71 -3.87
N GLU A 20 -2.58 -8.78 -4.69
CA GLU A 20 -2.23 -9.08 -6.06
C GLU A 20 -1.22 -8.08 -6.58
N VAL A 21 -0.25 -8.54 -7.35
CA VAL A 21 0.70 -7.69 -8.06
C VAL A 21 0.24 -7.63 -9.50
N LYS A 22 -0.18 -6.45 -9.95
CA LYS A 22 -0.71 -6.26 -11.30
C LYS A 22 0.37 -5.85 -12.31
N GLY A 23 1.46 -5.29 -11.81
CA GLY A 23 2.55 -4.85 -12.66
C GLY A 23 3.68 -4.30 -11.82
N SER A 24 4.69 -3.72 -12.47
CA SER A 24 5.86 -3.20 -11.76
C SER A 24 5.55 -1.99 -10.88
N ARG A 25 4.44 -1.32 -11.12
CA ARG A 25 4.06 -0.12 -10.37
C ARG A 25 2.65 -0.19 -9.78
N LEU A 26 1.97 -1.32 -9.86
CA LEU A 26 0.58 -1.42 -9.41
C LEU A 26 0.35 -2.70 -8.63
N ILE A 27 -0.19 -2.53 -7.42
CA ILE A 27 -0.64 -3.65 -6.60
C ILE A 27 -2.06 -3.38 -6.12
N LEU A 28 -2.75 -4.46 -5.73
CA LEU A 28 -4.05 -4.36 -5.07
C LEU A 28 -3.88 -4.81 -3.64
N VAL A 29 -4.45 -4.04 -2.71
CA VAL A 29 -4.32 -4.31 -1.28
C VAL A 29 -5.68 -4.37 -0.60
N ASP A 30 -5.75 -5.11 0.50
CA ASP A 30 -6.86 -5.02 1.44
C ASP A 30 -6.37 -4.21 2.63
N GLN A 31 -7.19 -3.30 3.12
CA GLN A 31 -6.79 -2.44 4.22
C GLN A 31 -7.98 -2.06 5.09
N ALA A 32 -7.70 -1.91 6.39
CA ALA A 32 -8.69 -1.47 7.37
C ALA A 32 -8.35 -0.04 7.80
N ASN A 33 -9.39 0.74 8.08
CA ASN A 33 -9.26 2.08 8.64
C ASN A 33 -8.48 3.09 7.80
N TRP A 34 -8.29 2.85 6.51
CA TRP A 34 -7.85 3.88 5.58
C TRP A 34 -8.90 4.99 5.56
N ARG A 35 -10.17 4.58 5.52
CA ARG A 35 -11.30 5.42 5.89
C ARG A 35 -11.79 4.92 7.23
N PRO A 36 -11.95 5.78 8.26
CA PRO A 36 -12.28 5.34 9.60
C PRO A 36 -13.48 4.38 9.65
N GLY A 37 -13.31 3.28 10.36
CA GLY A 37 -14.37 2.29 10.57
C GLY A 37 -14.68 1.42 9.37
N ARG A 38 -13.86 1.45 8.32
CA ARG A 38 -14.13 0.68 7.09
C ARG A 38 -13.00 -0.28 6.78
N VAL A 39 -13.37 -1.39 6.13
CA VAL A 39 -12.41 -2.31 5.52
C VAL A 39 -12.62 -2.20 4.02
N ASP A 40 -11.56 -1.93 3.28
CA ASP A 40 -11.60 -1.82 1.83
C ASP A 40 -10.79 -2.97 1.24
N TYR A 41 -11.33 -3.57 0.17
CA TYR A 41 -10.72 -4.72 -0.48
C TYR A 41 -10.24 -4.37 -1.87
N ARG A 42 -9.10 -4.95 -2.27
CA ARG A 42 -8.54 -4.85 -3.61
C ARG A 42 -8.38 -3.40 -4.06
N VAL A 43 -7.84 -2.58 -3.16
CA VAL A 43 -7.63 -1.15 -3.41
C VAL A 43 -6.34 -1.00 -4.22
N PRO A 44 -6.40 -0.31 -5.37
CA PRO A 44 -5.19 -0.04 -6.15
C PRO A 44 -4.22 0.88 -5.42
N VAL A 45 -2.95 0.49 -5.41
CA VAL A 45 -1.84 1.30 -4.88
C VAL A 45 -0.79 1.36 -5.98
N MET A 46 -0.43 2.57 -6.37
CA MET A 46 0.48 2.81 -7.48
C MET A 46 1.81 3.37 -6.98
N ASP A 47 2.90 2.73 -7.41
CA ASP A 47 4.24 3.27 -7.19
C ASP A 47 4.45 4.48 -8.10
N VAL A 48 4.74 5.61 -7.47
CA VAL A 48 5.03 6.86 -8.20
C VAL A 48 6.47 7.34 -7.94
N SER A 49 7.30 6.46 -7.37
CA SER A 49 8.71 6.76 -7.16
C SER A 49 9.43 6.85 -8.51
N ARG A 50 10.50 7.64 -8.55
CA ARG A 50 11.25 7.84 -9.79
C ARG A 50 11.92 6.55 -10.27
N ARG A 51 12.36 5.72 -9.34
CA ARG A 51 13.15 4.53 -9.65
C ARG A 51 12.37 3.23 -9.59
N ASN A 52 11.06 3.32 -9.42
CA ASN A 52 10.21 2.14 -9.26
C ASN A 52 10.69 1.27 -8.08
N ASP A 53 11.01 1.92 -6.98
CA ASP A 53 11.52 1.23 -5.78
C ASP A 53 10.48 1.17 -4.66
N TRP A 54 9.24 1.58 -4.94
CA TRP A 54 8.12 1.58 -4.01
C TRP A 54 8.33 2.44 -2.76
N SER A 55 9.20 3.44 -2.86
CA SER A 55 9.44 4.35 -1.74
C SER A 55 8.31 5.37 -1.57
N THR A 56 7.55 5.64 -2.62
CA THR A 56 6.48 6.64 -2.62
C THR A 56 5.32 6.12 -3.47
N VAL A 57 4.11 6.13 -2.90
CA VAL A 57 2.94 5.59 -3.59
C VAL A 57 1.76 6.55 -3.54
N ARG A 58 0.78 6.32 -4.44
CA ARG A 58 -0.54 6.93 -4.37
C ARG A 58 -1.56 5.81 -4.20
N VAL A 59 -2.65 6.11 -3.51
CA VAL A 59 -3.68 5.14 -3.17
C VAL A 59 -5.00 5.53 -3.81
N TRP A 60 -5.71 4.57 -4.38
CA TRP A 60 -7.03 4.79 -4.95
C TRP A 60 -7.98 5.36 -3.90
N TRP A 61 -8.69 6.42 -4.26
CA TRP A 61 -9.65 7.06 -3.37
C TRP A 61 -11.07 6.83 -3.92
N ALA A 62 -11.76 5.87 -3.32
CA ALA A 62 -13.07 5.43 -3.80
C ALA A 62 -14.12 6.54 -3.94
N PRO A 63 -14.22 7.50 -2.98
CA PRO A 63 -15.22 8.56 -3.11
C PRO A 63 -15.14 9.36 -4.41
N ILE A 64 -13.95 9.54 -4.97
CA ILE A 64 -13.78 10.27 -6.23
C ILE A 64 -13.47 9.34 -7.41
N ARG A 65 -13.38 8.02 -7.15
CA ARG A 65 -13.18 6.96 -8.15
C ARG A 65 -11.96 7.20 -9.02
N GLN A 66 -10.86 7.61 -8.40
CA GLN A 66 -9.58 7.79 -9.08
C GLN A 66 -8.44 7.73 -8.07
N MET A 67 -7.21 7.66 -8.55
CA MET A 67 -6.04 7.73 -7.68
C MET A 67 -6.03 9.03 -6.92
N GLY A 68 -5.81 8.96 -5.61
CA GLY A 68 -5.64 10.14 -4.79
C GLY A 68 -4.40 10.91 -5.21
N ARG A 69 -4.40 12.21 -5.00
CA ARG A 69 -3.26 13.07 -5.34
C ARG A 69 -2.16 13.06 -4.30
N THR A 70 -2.51 12.69 -3.06
CA THR A 70 -1.54 12.63 -1.98
C THR A 70 -0.58 11.47 -2.19
N THR A 71 0.71 11.73 -2.00
CA THR A 71 1.72 10.68 -2.01
C THR A 71 2.01 10.25 -0.59
N TYR A 72 2.33 8.97 -0.40
CA TYR A 72 2.62 8.42 0.91
C TYR A 72 3.96 7.71 0.86
N PRO A 73 4.87 8.02 1.80
CA PRO A 73 6.16 7.31 1.87
C PRO A 73 5.95 5.90 2.41
N VAL A 74 6.66 4.96 1.83
CA VAL A 74 6.61 3.55 2.22
C VAL A 74 7.91 3.18 2.90
N SER A 75 7.81 2.56 4.09
CA SER A 75 8.99 2.08 4.80
C SER A 75 9.55 0.80 4.16
N GLY A 76 8.66 -0.02 3.62
CA GLY A 76 9.07 -1.26 3.00
C GLY A 76 7.92 -2.26 2.99
N PHE A 77 8.28 -3.51 2.74
CA PHE A 77 7.32 -4.62 2.72
C PHE A 77 7.73 -5.66 3.73
N ILE A 78 6.73 -6.30 4.35
CA ILE A 78 6.95 -7.46 5.18
C ILE A 78 6.53 -8.67 4.36
N LEU A 79 7.46 -9.59 4.14
CA LEU A 79 7.19 -10.80 3.38
C LEU A 79 6.67 -11.90 4.30
N PRO A 80 5.83 -12.81 3.79
CA PRO A 80 5.35 -13.92 4.62
C PRO A 80 6.51 -14.82 5.03
N VAL A 81 6.47 -15.28 6.27
CA VAL A 81 7.47 -16.19 6.81
C VAL A 81 7.14 -17.62 6.36
N GLY A 82 8.16 -18.35 5.86
CA GLY A 82 7.98 -19.72 5.42
C GLY A 82 7.22 -19.85 4.11
N GLY A 83 7.13 -18.83 3.45
CA GLY A 83 6.55 -18.85 2.11
C GLY A 83 7.57 -19.35 1.16
N ASP A 84 8.04 -19.48 1.31
CA ASP A 84 8.60 -19.73 0.83
C ASP A 84 9.56 -19.73 0.84
N GLY A 85 9.85 -19.48 1.26
CA GLY A 85 10.54 -19.44 1.62
C GLY A 85 11.04 -19.42 1.99
N GLU A 86 10.96 -19.59 2.43
CA GLU A 86 11.33 -19.65 3.03
C GLU A 86 11.89 -19.90 3.17
N ILE A 87 12.10 -19.76 3.20
CA ILE A 87 12.51 -19.93 3.45
C ILE A 87 12.84 -20.45 3.41
N SER A 88 13.05 -20.52 3.28
CA SER A 88 13.17 -20.95 3.34
C SER A 88 13.52 -21.15 3.24
#